data_539fa029d1c8ca33ce9fd4e0d81e057a
#
_entry.id   539fa029d1c8ca33ce9fd4e0d81e057a
#
_cell.length_a   1.000
_cell.length_b   1.000
_cell.length_c   1.000
_cell.angle_alpha   90.00
_cell.angle_beta   90.00
_cell.angle_gamma   90.00
#
_symmetry.space_group_name_H-M   'P 1'
#
loop_
_entity.id
_entity.type
_entity.pdbx_description
1 polymer ?
#
loop_
_entity_poly.entity_id
_entity_poly.type
_entity_poly.pdbx_seq_one_letter_code
_entity_poly.pdbx_strand_id
1 'polypeptide(L)'
;FFFNWKMAIASLWVLPVAFIILGSSANLHKALGRKGMAARLTCADGIQECLETLPQIKSNNYEDKYLVSLKEKFANAEKRTIFTELGASTFVSSAQMFLKLGIATTALIGGKLLIQGQIHIMTFFLYLFVVSRIYDPLQVALQNLMAIISLSVQTERMNEILQSPMQTGAEKLTNNGCDITFDHVSFSYHNDSKKILDDVSFTAKQGQVTALIGPSGGGKTTVSRLAARFWDVNSGKITLGGMDISKIDPETLLSLYSIVFQDVTLFNNTIMENIRIGRKGATDAEVMEAAMMAHCDEFVNKLPNGYDTT
;
A
#
# COMPACT_ATOMS: atom_id res chain seq x y z
N PHE A 1 -3.60 47.98 -7.94
CA PHE A 1 -2.54 49.00 -8.00
C PHE A 1 -2.89 50.16 -8.93
N PHE A 2 -3.54 49.92 -10.06
CA PHE A 2 -3.81 50.89 -11.10
C PHE A 2 -4.66 52.07 -10.61
N PHE A 3 -5.67 51.84 -9.77
CA PHE A 3 -6.55 52.92 -9.26
C PHE A 3 -6.02 53.56 -7.97
N ASN A 4 -5.53 52.74 -7.04
CA ASN A 4 -4.93 53.22 -5.78
C ASN A 4 -4.11 52.12 -5.11
N TRP A 5 -2.79 52.34 -4.97
CA TRP A 5 -1.87 51.35 -4.42
C TRP A 5 -2.09 51.08 -2.92
N LYS A 6 -2.57 52.08 -2.15
CA LYS A 6 -2.87 51.96 -0.72
C LYS A 6 -4.03 50.97 -0.49
N MET A 7 -5.07 51.07 -1.33
CA MET A 7 -6.20 50.16 -1.32
C MET A 7 -5.78 48.73 -1.73
N ALA A 8 -4.91 48.61 -2.73
CA ALA A 8 -4.41 47.31 -3.18
C ALA A 8 -3.60 46.64 -2.08
N ILE A 9 -2.70 47.35 -1.37
CA ILE A 9 -1.99 46.81 -0.24
C ILE A 9 -2.93 46.41 0.89
N ALA A 10 -3.91 47.25 1.22
CA ALA A 10 -4.91 47.02 2.24
C ALA A 10 -5.74 45.75 2.01
N SER A 11 -5.91 45.35 0.75
CA SER A 11 -6.62 44.13 0.37
C SER A 11 -5.73 42.89 0.30
N LEU A 12 -4.46 43.05 -0.10
CA LEU A 12 -3.61 41.89 -0.43
C LEU A 12 -2.67 41.43 0.70
N TRP A 13 -2.41 42.23 1.72
CA TRP A 13 -1.49 41.90 2.82
C TRP A 13 -1.88 40.60 3.59
N VAL A 14 -3.16 40.28 3.60
CA VAL A 14 -3.69 39.09 4.27
C VAL A 14 -3.28 37.79 3.58
N LEU A 15 -2.95 37.82 2.27
CA LEU A 15 -2.57 36.64 1.51
C LEU A 15 -1.27 36.01 2.01
N PRO A 16 -0.15 36.77 2.13
CA PRO A 16 1.08 36.19 2.69
C PRO A 16 0.86 35.60 4.09
N VAL A 17 0.07 36.25 4.93
CA VAL A 17 -0.22 35.76 6.29
C VAL A 17 -0.99 34.44 6.25
N ALA A 18 -2.02 34.33 5.41
CA ALA A 18 -2.77 33.08 5.25
C ALA A 18 -1.89 31.94 4.74
N PHE A 19 -1.00 32.19 3.79
CA PHE A 19 -0.04 31.20 3.29
C PHE A 19 1.00 30.80 4.34
N ILE A 20 1.48 31.73 5.16
CA ILE A 20 2.41 31.43 6.27
C ILE A 20 1.73 30.54 7.31
N ILE A 21 0.49 30.82 7.68
CA ILE A 21 -0.29 30.00 8.63
C ILE A 21 -0.39 28.57 8.12
N LEU A 22 -0.78 28.38 6.86
CA LEU A 22 -0.89 27.04 6.27
C LEU A 22 0.48 26.34 6.12
N GLY A 23 1.48 27.06 5.62
CA GLY A 23 2.82 26.51 5.43
C GLY A 23 3.45 26.05 6.74
N SER A 24 3.28 26.82 7.81
CA SER A 24 3.78 26.44 9.15
C SER A 24 3.07 25.21 9.74
N SER A 25 1.81 24.99 9.37
CA SER A 25 1.03 23.83 9.83
C SER A 25 1.33 22.54 9.07
N ALA A 26 1.94 22.59 7.88
CA ALA A 26 2.11 21.46 6.98
C ALA A 26 2.86 20.29 7.63
N ASN A 27 3.96 20.55 8.33
CA ASN A 27 4.75 19.52 9.00
C ASN A 27 3.99 18.87 10.17
N LEU A 28 3.25 19.68 10.94
CA LEU A 28 2.41 19.17 12.02
C LEU A 28 1.28 18.30 11.45
N HIS A 29 0.65 18.74 10.38
CA HIS A 29 -0.42 17.99 9.72
C HIS A 29 0.08 16.65 9.17
N LYS A 30 1.25 16.62 8.51
CA LYS A 30 1.91 15.38 8.06
C LYS A 30 2.20 14.44 9.23
N ALA A 31 2.73 14.95 10.34
CA ALA A 31 3.03 14.12 11.53
C ALA A 31 1.77 13.53 12.15
N LEU A 32 0.69 14.31 12.26
CA LEU A 32 -0.61 13.83 12.73
C LEU A 32 -1.22 12.81 11.75
N GLY A 33 -1.14 13.07 10.46
CA GLY A 33 -1.62 12.18 9.41
C GLY A 33 -0.94 10.82 9.42
N ARG A 34 0.40 10.78 9.57
CA ARG A 34 1.16 9.52 9.72
C ARG A 34 0.70 8.70 10.94
N LYS A 35 0.50 9.36 12.09
CA LYS A 35 -0.02 8.70 13.31
C LYS A 35 -1.45 8.19 13.13
N GLY A 36 -2.30 8.94 12.45
CA GLY A 36 -3.65 8.54 12.09
C GLY A 36 -3.66 7.33 11.14
N MET A 37 -2.81 7.35 10.11
CA MET A 37 -2.65 6.24 9.17
C MET A 37 -2.17 4.98 9.88
N ALA A 38 -1.15 5.06 10.73
CA ALA A 38 -0.65 3.91 11.50
C ALA A 38 -1.76 3.30 12.37
N ALA A 39 -2.59 4.12 13.03
CA ALA A 39 -3.70 3.61 13.83
C ALA A 39 -4.79 2.93 12.98
N ARG A 40 -5.08 3.46 11.78
CA ARG A 40 -6.02 2.82 10.83
C ARG A 40 -5.49 1.48 10.34
N LEU A 41 -4.19 1.38 10.02
CA LEU A 41 -3.57 0.10 9.63
C LEU A 41 -3.66 -0.92 10.76
N THR A 42 -3.29 -0.56 12.00
CA THR A 42 -3.44 -1.45 13.16
C THR A 42 -4.89 -1.93 13.34
N CYS A 43 -5.86 -1.09 13.02
CA CYS A 43 -7.28 -1.46 13.05
C CYS A 43 -7.61 -2.46 11.93
N ALA A 44 -7.14 -2.22 10.70
CA ALA A 44 -7.32 -3.12 9.57
C ALA A 44 -6.67 -4.49 9.82
N ASP A 45 -5.43 -4.50 10.32
CA ASP A 45 -4.72 -5.73 10.72
C ASP A 45 -5.52 -6.51 11.78
N GLY A 46 -6.12 -5.81 12.76
CA GLY A 46 -6.97 -6.45 13.78
C GLY A 46 -8.25 -7.07 13.20
N ILE A 47 -8.84 -6.47 12.17
CA ILE A 47 -10.00 -7.05 11.47
C ILE A 47 -9.55 -8.29 10.70
N GLN A 48 -8.45 -8.21 9.96
CA GLN A 48 -7.92 -9.32 9.20
C GLN A 48 -7.56 -10.50 10.12
N GLU A 49 -6.86 -10.24 11.21
CA GLU A 49 -6.54 -11.24 12.24
C GLU A 49 -7.81 -11.91 12.78
N CYS A 50 -8.88 -11.12 13.03
CA CYS A 50 -10.17 -11.66 13.48
C CYS A 50 -10.78 -12.64 12.48
N LEU A 51 -10.74 -12.31 11.18
CA LEU A 51 -11.30 -13.15 10.13
C LEU A 51 -10.48 -14.43 9.95
N GLU A 52 -9.16 -14.33 9.95
CA GLU A 52 -8.25 -15.46 9.79
C GLU A 52 -8.29 -16.42 10.99
N THR A 53 -8.47 -15.89 12.20
CA THR A 53 -8.48 -16.68 13.44
C THR A 53 -9.89 -16.95 14.00
N LEU A 54 -10.94 -16.67 13.24
CA LEU A 54 -12.32 -16.83 13.70
C LEU A 54 -12.65 -18.24 14.22
N PRO A 55 -12.23 -19.35 13.58
CA PRO A 55 -12.44 -20.69 14.11
C PRO A 55 -11.76 -20.90 15.48
N GLN A 56 -10.53 -20.39 15.67
CA GLN A 56 -9.78 -20.49 16.92
C GLN A 56 -10.41 -19.65 18.03
N ILE A 57 -10.87 -18.44 17.69
CA ILE A 57 -11.59 -17.56 18.63
C ILE A 57 -12.84 -18.28 19.14
N LYS A 58 -13.62 -18.86 18.23
CA LYS A 58 -14.87 -19.56 18.59
C LYS A 58 -14.64 -20.84 19.35
N SER A 59 -13.68 -21.67 18.93
CA SER A 59 -13.40 -22.95 19.60
C SER A 59 -12.90 -22.78 21.05
N ASN A 60 -12.33 -21.62 21.38
CA ASN A 60 -11.82 -21.30 22.71
C ASN A 60 -12.74 -20.38 23.53
N ASN A 61 -13.95 -20.04 23.03
CA ASN A 61 -14.88 -19.07 23.65
C ASN A 61 -14.18 -17.75 23.99
N TYR A 62 -13.36 -17.23 23.06
CA TYR A 62 -12.50 -16.07 23.29
C TYR A 62 -13.09 -14.77 22.70
N GLU A 63 -14.34 -14.81 22.19
CA GLU A 63 -14.97 -13.73 21.44
C GLU A 63 -15.02 -12.44 22.23
N ASP A 64 -15.54 -12.50 23.47
CA ASP A 64 -15.71 -11.30 24.30
C ASP A 64 -14.40 -10.57 24.56
N LYS A 65 -13.36 -11.33 24.90
CA LYS A 65 -12.04 -10.77 25.19
C LYS A 65 -11.37 -10.20 23.94
N TYR A 66 -11.52 -10.89 22.79
CA TYR A 66 -10.99 -10.41 21.51
C TYR A 66 -11.71 -9.13 21.05
N LEU A 67 -13.05 -9.08 21.18
CA LEU A 67 -13.85 -7.91 20.83
C LEU A 67 -13.51 -6.68 21.67
N VAL A 68 -13.17 -6.85 22.95
CA VAL A 68 -12.68 -5.73 23.80
C VAL A 68 -11.39 -5.15 23.20
N SER A 69 -10.40 -5.99 22.88
CA SER A 69 -9.15 -5.56 22.26
C SER A 69 -9.37 -4.87 20.90
N LEU A 70 -10.27 -5.43 20.07
CA LEU A 70 -10.60 -4.85 18.78
C LEU A 70 -11.30 -3.48 18.94
N LYS A 71 -12.21 -3.34 19.89
CA LYS A 71 -12.86 -2.06 20.21
C LYS A 71 -11.85 -1.00 20.66
N GLU A 72 -10.82 -1.38 21.42
CA GLU A 72 -9.75 -0.45 21.81
C GLU A 72 -8.93 0.02 20.59
N LYS A 73 -8.61 -0.88 19.65
CA LYS A 73 -7.97 -0.51 18.38
C LYS A 73 -8.82 0.49 17.59
N PHE A 74 -10.14 0.26 17.50
CA PHE A 74 -11.08 1.18 16.85
C PHE A 74 -11.14 2.54 17.55
N ALA A 75 -11.32 2.57 18.85
CA ALA A 75 -11.39 3.81 19.64
C ALA A 75 -10.10 4.64 19.51
N ASN A 76 -8.93 3.98 19.45
CA ASN A 76 -7.66 4.66 19.21
C ASN A 76 -7.59 5.23 17.78
N ALA A 77 -8.02 4.48 16.77
CA ALA A 77 -8.05 4.95 15.38
C ALA A 77 -9.01 6.14 15.22
N GLU A 78 -10.21 6.06 15.82
CA GLU A 78 -11.20 7.15 15.86
C GLU A 78 -10.60 8.42 16.51
N LYS A 79 -10.05 8.30 17.72
CA LYS A 79 -9.43 9.42 18.43
C LYS A 79 -8.32 10.08 17.60
N ARG A 80 -7.45 9.30 16.97
CA ARG A 80 -6.38 9.81 16.11
C ARG A 80 -6.92 10.52 14.88
N THR A 81 -7.98 9.98 14.27
CA THR A 81 -8.65 10.59 13.13
C THR A 81 -9.27 11.93 13.52
N ILE A 82 -10.01 11.99 14.62
CA ILE A 82 -10.60 13.24 15.14
C ILE A 82 -9.51 14.31 15.37
N PHE A 83 -8.39 13.95 16.02
CA PHE A 83 -7.30 14.91 16.24
C PHE A 83 -6.67 15.40 14.92
N THR A 84 -6.53 14.53 13.92
CA THR A 84 -5.99 14.91 12.62
C THR A 84 -6.93 15.87 11.89
N GLU A 85 -8.23 15.57 11.87
CA GLU A 85 -9.24 16.40 11.21
C GLU A 85 -9.45 17.75 11.92
N LEU A 86 -9.51 17.75 13.26
CA LEU A 86 -9.61 19.00 14.02
C LEU A 86 -8.37 19.87 13.85
N GLY A 87 -7.18 19.26 13.83
CA GLY A 87 -5.95 20.01 13.57
C GLY A 87 -5.97 20.66 12.18
N ALA A 88 -6.30 19.90 11.13
CA ALA A 88 -6.37 20.41 9.78
C ALA A 88 -7.41 21.53 9.64
N SER A 89 -8.63 21.29 10.12
CA SER A 89 -9.74 22.24 10.01
C SER A 89 -9.46 23.54 10.76
N THR A 90 -8.83 23.48 11.92
CA THR A 90 -8.47 24.66 12.72
C THR A 90 -7.50 25.57 11.95
N PHE A 91 -6.46 25.04 11.33
CA PHE A 91 -5.51 25.83 10.55
C PHE A 91 -6.14 26.44 9.30
N VAL A 92 -6.93 25.65 8.57
CA VAL A 92 -7.65 26.12 7.37
C VAL A 92 -8.63 27.22 7.75
N SER A 93 -9.46 27.02 8.78
CA SER A 93 -10.44 28.01 9.23
C SER A 93 -9.77 29.29 9.72
N SER A 94 -8.64 29.17 10.44
CA SER A 94 -7.86 30.33 10.87
C SER A 94 -7.34 31.13 9.67
N ALA A 95 -6.74 30.46 8.68
CA ALA A 95 -6.26 31.12 7.46
C ALA A 95 -7.40 31.82 6.69
N GLN A 96 -8.57 31.17 6.59
CA GLN A 96 -9.75 31.75 5.96
C GLN A 96 -10.30 32.93 6.74
N MET A 97 -10.27 32.89 8.07
CA MET A 97 -10.67 34.03 8.91
C MET A 97 -9.75 35.23 8.68
N PHE A 98 -8.44 35.02 8.58
CA PHE A 98 -7.48 36.08 8.26
C PHE A 98 -7.75 36.70 6.88
N LEU A 99 -8.14 35.93 5.87
CA LEU A 99 -8.53 36.49 4.57
C LEU A 99 -9.69 37.47 4.71
N LYS A 100 -10.70 37.16 5.53
CA LYS A 100 -11.86 38.06 5.74
C LYS A 100 -11.46 39.38 6.41
N LEU A 101 -10.39 39.43 7.20
CA LEU A 101 -9.86 40.68 7.74
C LEU A 101 -9.41 41.64 6.62
N GLY A 102 -9.04 41.15 5.45
CA GLY A 102 -8.70 41.99 4.31
C GLY A 102 -9.87 42.83 3.81
N ILE A 103 -11.13 42.37 3.93
CA ILE A 103 -12.31 43.17 3.61
C ILE A 103 -12.42 44.33 4.60
N ALA A 104 -12.26 44.03 5.91
CA ALA A 104 -12.33 45.01 6.96
C ALA A 104 -11.25 46.12 6.81
N THR A 105 -9.98 45.68 6.55
CA THR A 105 -8.89 46.65 6.33
C THR A 105 -9.08 47.49 5.07
N THR A 106 -9.61 46.89 4.00
CA THR A 106 -9.95 47.61 2.77
C THR A 106 -11.06 48.63 3.02
N ALA A 107 -12.09 48.29 3.80
CA ALA A 107 -13.17 49.19 4.16
C ALA A 107 -12.67 50.35 5.03
N LEU A 108 -11.84 50.08 6.05
CA LEU A 108 -11.30 51.12 6.94
C LEU A 108 -10.37 52.08 6.21
N ILE A 109 -9.40 51.56 5.45
CA ILE A 109 -8.44 52.39 4.70
C ILE A 109 -9.16 53.17 3.57
N GLY A 110 -10.05 52.46 2.86
CA GLY A 110 -10.83 53.08 1.80
C GLY A 110 -11.77 54.17 2.30
N GLY A 111 -12.44 53.94 3.44
CA GLY A 111 -13.28 54.96 4.08
C GLY A 111 -12.48 56.21 4.49
N LYS A 112 -11.27 56.01 5.05
CA LYS A 112 -10.36 57.12 5.39
C LYS A 112 -9.92 57.89 4.15
N LEU A 113 -9.55 57.21 3.07
CA LEU A 113 -9.14 57.87 1.80
C LEU A 113 -10.30 58.58 1.12
N LEU A 114 -11.51 58.06 1.24
CA LEU A 114 -12.74 58.71 0.72
C LEU A 114 -13.03 60.00 1.48
N ILE A 115 -12.97 60.00 2.80
CA ILE A 115 -13.15 61.21 3.64
C ILE A 115 -12.08 62.25 3.31
N GLN A 116 -10.86 61.84 3.01
CA GLN A 116 -9.77 62.73 2.61
C GLN A 116 -9.87 63.21 1.17
N GLY A 117 -10.88 62.82 0.41
CA GLY A 117 -11.05 63.18 -1.00
C GLY A 117 -9.99 62.56 -1.95
N GLN A 118 -9.22 61.57 -1.50
CA GLN A 118 -8.14 60.92 -2.29
C GLN A 118 -8.65 59.87 -3.28
N ILE A 119 -9.88 59.40 -3.09
CA ILE A 119 -10.55 58.44 -3.98
C ILE A 119 -12.01 58.82 -4.18
N HIS A 120 -12.55 58.41 -5.33
CA HIS A 120 -14.00 58.58 -5.61
C HIS A 120 -14.79 57.43 -4.95
N ILE A 121 -16.04 57.71 -4.59
CA ILE A 121 -16.97 56.76 -3.98
C ILE A 121 -17.12 55.50 -4.84
N MET A 122 -17.13 55.62 -6.16
CA MET A 122 -17.19 54.53 -7.11
C MET A 122 -15.96 53.59 -7.00
N THR A 123 -14.77 54.17 -6.86
CA THR A 123 -13.53 53.41 -6.66
C THR A 123 -13.56 52.63 -5.35
N PHE A 124 -14.08 53.22 -4.28
CA PHE A 124 -14.24 52.57 -2.99
C PHE A 124 -15.16 51.35 -3.08
N PHE A 125 -16.34 51.50 -3.66
CA PHE A 125 -17.27 50.37 -3.84
C PHE A 125 -16.72 49.30 -4.80
N LEU A 126 -16.02 49.68 -5.87
CA LEU A 126 -15.37 48.76 -6.78
C LEU A 126 -14.36 47.87 -6.04
N TYR A 127 -13.50 48.44 -5.19
CA TYR A 127 -12.56 47.68 -4.39
C TYR A 127 -13.26 46.70 -3.44
N LEU A 128 -14.30 47.15 -2.71
CA LEU A 128 -15.03 46.25 -1.81
C LEU A 128 -15.69 45.09 -2.56
N PHE A 129 -16.29 45.40 -3.71
CA PHE A 129 -16.91 44.37 -4.56
C PHE A 129 -15.87 43.35 -5.08
N VAL A 130 -14.77 43.85 -5.65
CA VAL A 130 -13.71 43.00 -6.22
C VAL A 130 -13.05 42.13 -5.12
N VAL A 131 -12.73 42.75 -3.98
CA VAL A 131 -12.10 42.04 -2.84
C VAL A 131 -13.01 40.93 -2.29
N SER A 132 -14.31 41.22 -2.15
CA SER A 132 -15.25 40.18 -1.68
C SER A 132 -15.35 38.99 -2.64
N ARG A 133 -15.20 39.24 -3.95
CA ARG A 133 -15.23 38.15 -4.96
C ARG A 133 -13.94 37.39 -5.12
N ILE A 134 -12.79 38.03 -4.94
CA ILE A 134 -11.49 37.41 -5.07
C ILE A 134 -11.20 36.42 -3.89
N TYR A 135 -11.73 36.72 -2.71
CA TYR A 135 -11.43 35.88 -1.55
C TYR A 135 -12.11 34.52 -1.58
N ASP A 136 -13.25 34.36 -2.24
CA ASP A 136 -13.91 33.06 -2.36
C ASP A 136 -13.03 32.03 -3.08
N PRO A 137 -12.50 32.26 -4.29
CA PRO A 137 -11.60 31.33 -4.95
C PRO A 137 -10.28 31.13 -4.19
N LEU A 138 -9.79 32.16 -3.47
CA LEU A 138 -8.60 32.01 -2.64
C LEU A 138 -8.83 31.08 -1.43
N GLN A 139 -10.02 31.13 -0.81
CA GLN A 139 -10.38 30.18 0.25
C GLN A 139 -10.41 28.75 -0.26
N VAL A 140 -10.98 28.53 -1.45
CA VAL A 140 -10.97 27.21 -2.11
C VAL A 140 -9.54 26.75 -2.41
N ALA A 141 -8.68 27.66 -2.90
CA ALA A 141 -7.28 27.33 -3.14
C ALA A 141 -6.53 26.92 -1.87
N LEU A 142 -6.78 27.59 -0.73
CA LEU A 142 -6.20 27.21 0.57
C LEU A 142 -6.69 25.82 1.04
N GLN A 143 -7.98 25.50 0.84
CA GLN A 143 -8.51 24.16 1.14
C GLN A 143 -7.86 23.09 0.28
N ASN A 144 -7.74 23.32 -1.04
CA ASN A 144 -7.11 22.40 -1.96
C ASN A 144 -5.63 22.19 -1.64
N LEU A 145 -4.92 23.23 -1.20
CA LEU A 145 -3.53 23.11 -0.77
C LEU A 145 -3.39 22.16 0.43
N MET A 146 -4.29 22.24 1.41
CA MET A 146 -4.31 21.33 2.54
C MET A 146 -4.67 19.88 2.13
N ALA A 147 -5.58 19.73 1.17
CA ALA A 147 -5.89 18.42 0.61
C ALA A 147 -4.66 17.77 -0.06
N ILE A 148 -3.88 18.53 -0.82
CA ILE A 148 -2.62 18.07 -1.43
C ILE A 148 -1.61 17.66 -0.35
N ILE A 149 -1.45 18.43 0.71
CA ILE A 149 -0.57 18.11 1.83
C ILE A 149 -1.01 16.80 2.51
N SER A 150 -2.32 16.61 2.69
CA SER A 150 -2.88 15.39 3.27
C SER A 150 -2.64 14.15 2.39
N LEU A 151 -2.82 14.28 1.08
CA LEU A 151 -2.56 13.21 0.11
C LEU A 151 -1.09 12.80 0.06
N SER A 152 -0.16 13.71 0.39
CA SER A 152 1.28 13.37 0.38
C SER A 152 1.64 12.22 1.33
N VAL A 153 0.92 12.06 2.45
CA VAL A 153 1.13 10.95 3.40
C VAL A 153 0.74 9.61 2.79
N GLN A 154 -0.35 9.58 2.03
CA GLN A 154 -0.80 8.37 1.33
C GLN A 154 0.16 8.01 0.18
N THR A 155 0.62 9.03 -0.55
CA THR A 155 1.59 8.87 -1.65
C THR A 155 2.93 8.36 -1.13
N GLU A 156 3.43 8.84 0.02
CA GLU A 156 4.63 8.30 0.65
C GLU A 156 4.50 6.79 0.86
N ARG A 157 3.38 6.33 1.41
CA ARG A 157 3.16 4.90 1.68
C ARG A 157 3.07 4.08 0.39
N MET A 158 2.40 4.60 -0.62
CA MET A 158 2.34 3.96 -1.93
C MET A 158 3.74 3.86 -2.57
N ASN A 159 4.55 4.91 -2.46
CA ASN A 159 5.92 4.90 -2.96
C ASN A 159 6.81 3.91 -2.20
N GLU A 160 6.65 3.73 -0.89
CA GLU A 160 7.37 2.69 -0.13
C GLU A 160 7.11 1.30 -0.70
N ILE A 161 5.86 1.01 -1.07
CA ILE A 161 5.50 -0.27 -1.68
C ILE A 161 6.09 -0.38 -3.10
N LEU A 162 5.90 0.64 -3.94
CA LEU A 162 6.35 0.64 -5.33
C LEU A 162 7.88 0.65 -5.47
N GLN A 163 8.60 1.20 -4.49
CA GLN A 163 10.07 1.25 -4.47
C GLN A 163 10.68 0.11 -3.67
N SER A 164 9.87 -0.84 -3.18
CA SER A 164 10.40 -2.03 -2.52
C SER A 164 11.36 -2.74 -3.47
N PRO A 165 12.54 -3.16 -3.00
CA PRO A 165 13.52 -3.83 -3.85
C PRO A 165 12.91 -5.12 -4.40
N MET A 166 12.82 -5.21 -5.72
CA MET A 166 12.39 -6.41 -6.43
C MET A 166 13.60 -7.24 -6.84
N GLN A 167 13.45 -8.56 -6.81
CA GLN A 167 14.42 -9.45 -7.42
C GLN A 167 14.45 -9.19 -8.93
N THR A 168 15.64 -9.13 -9.48
CA THR A 168 15.87 -8.93 -10.92
C THR A 168 16.78 -10.02 -11.44
N GLY A 169 16.82 -10.21 -12.76
CA GLY A 169 17.68 -11.19 -13.39
C GLY A 169 17.55 -11.19 -14.90
N ALA A 170 18.28 -12.08 -15.54
CA ALA A 170 18.19 -12.27 -16.99
C ALA A 170 16.94 -13.07 -17.34
N GLU A 171 16.24 -12.66 -18.40
CA GLU A 171 15.07 -13.37 -18.93
C GLU A 171 15.44 -14.60 -19.80
N LYS A 172 16.73 -14.88 -19.94
CA LYS A 172 17.22 -15.99 -20.77
C LYS A 172 17.65 -17.17 -19.90
N LEU A 173 16.99 -18.31 -20.08
CA LEU A 173 17.36 -19.58 -19.47
C LEU A 173 18.60 -20.16 -20.15
N THR A 174 19.58 -20.60 -19.36
CA THR A 174 20.85 -21.22 -19.83
C THR A 174 21.11 -22.58 -19.17
N ASN A 175 20.08 -23.15 -18.53
CA ASN A 175 20.18 -24.44 -17.86
C ASN A 175 20.43 -25.59 -18.82
N ASN A 176 21.25 -26.53 -18.40
CA ASN A 176 21.45 -27.82 -19.10
C ASN A 176 20.84 -28.92 -18.24
N GLY A 177 19.61 -29.30 -18.55
CA GLY A 177 18.79 -30.14 -17.71
C GLY A 177 18.15 -29.41 -16.54
N CYS A 178 17.64 -30.14 -15.54
CA CYS A 178 16.86 -29.62 -14.43
C CYS A 178 17.38 -30.13 -13.04
N ASP A 179 18.64 -30.50 -12.94
CA ASP A 179 19.25 -30.85 -11.63
C ASP A 179 19.25 -29.58 -10.74
N ILE A 180 18.74 -29.71 -9.52
CA ILE A 180 18.78 -28.64 -8.54
C ILE A 180 19.92 -28.91 -7.56
N THR A 181 20.90 -28.01 -7.52
CA THR A 181 22.05 -28.15 -6.62
C THR A 181 22.11 -27.01 -5.64
N PHE A 182 22.13 -27.33 -4.36
CA PHE A 182 22.47 -26.46 -3.25
C PHE A 182 23.96 -26.60 -2.94
N ASP A 183 24.68 -25.47 -2.88
CA ASP A 183 26.13 -25.45 -2.67
C ASP A 183 26.43 -24.45 -1.54
N HIS A 184 26.74 -24.99 -0.35
CA HIS A 184 27.04 -24.25 0.87
C HIS A 184 26.02 -23.18 1.24
N VAL A 185 24.71 -23.50 1.12
CA VAL A 185 23.61 -22.56 1.29
C VAL A 185 23.32 -22.31 2.77
N SER A 186 23.40 -21.02 3.17
CA SER A 186 22.89 -20.57 4.47
C SER A 186 21.79 -19.52 4.26
N PHE A 187 20.74 -19.57 5.10
CA PHE A 187 19.59 -18.70 4.96
C PHE A 187 18.89 -18.38 6.28
N SER A 188 18.44 -17.12 6.40
CA SER A 188 17.51 -16.63 7.43
C SER A 188 16.51 -15.66 6.81
N TYR A 189 15.25 -15.68 7.23
CA TYR A 189 14.18 -14.81 6.67
C TYR A 189 14.35 -13.31 6.97
N HIS A 190 14.96 -12.99 8.07
CA HIS A 190 15.30 -11.62 8.47
C HIS A 190 16.79 -11.64 8.83
N ASN A 191 17.42 -10.49 8.88
CA ASN A 191 18.82 -10.38 9.35
C ASN A 191 18.98 -10.81 10.84
N ASP A 192 18.08 -11.68 11.31
CA ASP A 192 18.07 -12.26 12.62
C ASP A 192 19.19 -13.29 12.77
N SER A 193 19.69 -13.41 13.98
CA SER A 193 20.77 -14.32 14.37
C SER A 193 20.44 -15.82 14.23
N LYS A 194 19.17 -16.18 14.00
CA LYS A 194 18.75 -17.58 13.86
C LYS A 194 18.74 -18.02 12.40
N LYS A 195 19.77 -18.73 12.00
CA LYS A 195 19.83 -19.42 10.71
C LYS A 195 18.76 -20.51 10.64
N ILE A 196 18.03 -20.55 9.54
CA ILE A 196 17.06 -21.61 9.20
C ILE A 196 17.79 -22.74 8.46
N LEU A 197 18.68 -22.36 7.55
CA LEU A 197 19.61 -23.27 6.89
C LEU A 197 21.02 -22.81 7.21
N ASP A 198 21.91 -23.76 7.51
CA ASP A 198 23.31 -23.50 7.82
C ASP A 198 24.18 -24.50 7.05
N ASP A 199 24.89 -23.99 6.05
CA ASP A 199 25.85 -24.73 5.21
C ASP A 199 25.26 -25.98 4.55
N VAL A 200 24.09 -25.87 3.93
CA VAL A 200 23.38 -27.00 3.31
C VAL A 200 23.89 -27.24 1.89
N SER A 201 24.32 -28.47 1.60
CA SER A 201 24.78 -28.89 0.28
C SER A 201 24.15 -30.22 -0.11
N PHE A 202 23.48 -30.27 -1.26
CA PHE A 202 22.95 -31.51 -1.86
C PHE A 202 22.55 -31.25 -3.33
N THR A 203 22.31 -32.36 -4.04
CA THR A 203 21.78 -32.26 -5.44
C THR A 203 20.52 -33.13 -5.57
N ALA A 204 19.43 -32.53 -6.02
CA ALA A 204 18.23 -33.23 -6.47
C ALA A 204 18.34 -33.44 -7.99
N LYS A 205 18.51 -34.69 -8.43
CA LYS A 205 18.74 -35.04 -9.82
C LYS A 205 17.44 -35.10 -10.62
N GLN A 206 17.49 -34.60 -11.84
CA GLN A 206 16.39 -34.71 -12.80
C GLN A 206 15.96 -36.17 -12.99
N GLY A 207 14.67 -36.42 -13.07
CA GLY A 207 14.08 -37.73 -13.24
C GLY A 207 14.11 -38.62 -11.99
N GLN A 208 14.55 -38.12 -10.84
CA GLN A 208 14.55 -38.79 -9.57
C GLN A 208 13.65 -38.11 -8.55
N VAL A 209 13.07 -38.88 -7.64
CA VAL A 209 12.34 -38.35 -6.49
C VAL A 209 13.33 -38.08 -5.36
N THR A 210 13.44 -36.83 -4.92
CA THR A 210 14.23 -36.43 -3.76
C THR A 210 13.31 -36.11 -2.60
N ALA A 211 13.40 -36.83 -1.50
CA ALA A 211 12.62 -36.59 -0.29
C ALA A 211 13.42 -35.80 0.76
N LEU A 212 12.86 -34.71 1.24
CA LEU A 212 13.40 -33.94 2.36
C LEU A 212 12.77 -34.42 3.67
N ILE A 213 13.53 -35.05 4.52
CA ILE A 213 13.09 -35.65 5.78
C ILE A 213 13.67 -34.85 6.96
N GLY A 214 12.90 -34.69 8.01
CA GLY A 214 13.33 -34.00 9.23
C GLY A 214 12.18 -33.54 10.10
N PRO A 215 12.46 -33.00 11.30
CA PRO A 215 11.45 -32.55 12.24
C PRO A 215 10.67 -31.34 11.69
N SER A 216 9.51 -31.06 12.31
CA SER A 216 8.77 -29.82 12.03
C SER A 216 9.66 -28.61 12.35
N GLY A 217 9.66 -27.59 11.48
CA GLY A 217 10.55 -26.42 11.62
C GLY A 217 12.01 -26.65 11.15
N GLY A 218 12.37 -27.84 10.67
CA GLY A 218 13.72 -28.19 10.19
C GLY A 218 14.10 -27.61 8.81
N GLY A 219 13.39 -26.57 8.30
CA GLY A 219 13.76 -25.87 7.06
C GLY A 219 13.31 -26.53 5.75
N LYS A 220 12.58 -27.67 5.76
CA LYS A 220 12.18 -28.40 4.54
C LYS A 220 11.40 -27.53 3.54
N THR A 221 10.38 -26.83 4.01
CA THR A 221 9.61 -25.88 3.18
C THR A 221 10.46 -24.68 2.72
N THR A 222 11.41 -24.26 3.53
CA THR A 222 12.36 -23.19 3.17
C THR A 222 13.26 -23.63 2.01
N VAL A 223 13.77 -24.85 2.03
CA VAL A 223 14.56 -25.43 0.93
C VAL A 223 13.75 -25.39 -0.38
N SER A 224 12.51 -25.87 -0.37
CA SER A 224 11.65 -25.86 -1.58
C SER A 224 11.40 -24.43 -2.09
N ARG A 225 11.15 -23.49 -1.19
CA ARG A 225 10.91 -22.09 -1.53
C ARG A 225 12.16 -21.39 -2.06
N LEU A 226 13.33 -21.70 -1.52
CA LEU A 226 14.62 -21.18 -2.01
C LEU A 226 14.98 -21.78 -3.38
N ALA A 227 14.68 -23.06 -3.63
CA ALA A 227 14.85 -23.66 -4.95
C ALA A 227 14.07 -22.92 -6.02
N ALA A 228 12.85 -22.44 -5.70
CA ALA A 228 12.02 -21.64 -6.58
C ALA A 228 12.34 -20.11 -6.54
N ARG A 229 13.41 -19.73 -5.84
CA ARG A 229 13.84 -18.33 -5.68
C ARG A 229 12.74 -17.40 -5.13
N PHE A 230 11.92 -17.84 -4.17
CA PHE A 230 11.03 -16.92 -3.45
C PHE A 230 11.79 -15.96 -2.53
N TRP A 231 13.02 -16.30 -2.18
CA TRP A 231 14.02 -15.47 -1.51
C TRP A 231 15.40 -15.78 -2.06
N ASP A 232 16.29 -14.79 -2.03
CA ASP A 232 17.69 -14.99 -2.31
C ASP A 232 18.43 -15.50 -1.04
N VAL A 233 19.43 -16.33 -1.21
CA VAL A 233 20.20 -16.90 -0.09
C VAL A 233 21.14 -15.88 0.54
N ASN A 234 21.45 -16.02 1.84
CA ASN A 234 22.42 -15.14 2.50
C ASN A 234 23.86 -15.49 2.11
N SER A 235 24.18 -16.78 1.93
CA SER A 235 25.46 -17.26 1.43
C SER A 235 25.33 -18.57 0.70
N GLY A 236 26.34 -18.96 -0.07
CA GLY A 236 26.28 -20.10 -0.97
C GLY A 236 25.58 -19.78 -2.28
N LYS A 237 25.21 -20.78 -3.02
CA LYS A 237 24.45 -20.63 -4.27
C LYS A 237 23.53 -21.81 -4.53
N ILE A 238 22.47 -21.56 -5.29
CA ILE A 238 21.57 -22.60 -5.80
C ILE A 238 21.64 -22.57 -7.32
N THR A 239 21.78 -23.73 -7.95
CA THR A 239 21.79 -23.84 -9.40
C THR A 239 20.71 -24.78 -9.90
N LEU A 240 20.15 -24.48 -11.09
CA LEU A 240 19.23 -25.32 -11.84
C LEU A 240 19.91 -25.69 -13.16
N GLY A 241 20.22 -26.99 -13.36
CA GLY A 241 20.97 -27.42 -14.54
C GLY A 241 22.30 -26.68 -14.74
N GLY A 242 23.01 -26.36 -13.65
CA GLY A 242 24.24 -25.56 -13.65
C GLY A 242 24.06 -24.05 -13.74
N MET A 243 22.88 -23.57 -14.03
CA MET A 243 22.52 -22.15 -14.09
C MET A 243 22.26 -21.60 -12.70
N ASP A 244 22.94 -20.52 -12.32
CA ASP A 244 22.75 -19.82 -11.05
C ASP A 244 21.40 -19.12 -11.02
N ILE A 245 20.47 -19.58 -10.17
CA ILE A 245 19.11 -19.06 -10.11
C ILE A 245 19.03 -17.61 -9.61
N SER A 246 20.01 -17.15 -8.85
CA SER A 246 20.05 -15.76 -8.34
C SER A 246 20.20 -14.71 -9.43
N LYS A 247 20.63 -15.14 -10.62
CA LYS A 247 20.87 -14.26 -11.80
C LYS A 247 19.75 -14.27 -12.83
N ILE A 248 18.71 -15.08 -12.61
CA ILE A 248 17.59 -15.25 -13.56
C ILE A 248 16.38 -14.53 -13.04
N ASP A 249 15.65 -13.88 -13.91
CA ASP A 249 14.38 -13.26 -13.57
C ASP A 249 13.43 -14.29 -12.89
N PRO A 250 12.81 -13.96 -11.74
CA PRO A 250 11.99 -14.91 -10.98
C PRO A 250 10.83 -15.51 -11.79
N GLU A 251 10.13 -14.70 -12.61
CA GLU A 251 9.01 -15.18 -13.42
C GLU A 251 9.49 -16.14 -14.50
N THR A 252 10.62 -15.83 -15.13
CA THR A 252 11.27 -16.70 -16.12
C THR A 252 11.73 -17.99 -15.48
N LEU A 253 12.33 -17.95 -14.29
CA LEU A 253 12.74 -19.14 -13.55
C LEU A 253 11.55 -20.02 -13.17
N LEU A 254 10.46 -19.43 -12.68
CA LEU A 254 9.25 -20.16 -12.26
C LEU A 254 8.56 -20.87 -13.42
N SER A 255 8.80 -20.47 -14.69
CA SER A 255 8.30 -21.22 -15.86
C SER A 255 8.83 -22.66 -15.93
N LEU A 256 9.92 -22.97 -15.24
CA LEU A 256 10.51 -24.32 -15.13
C LEU A 256 9.99 -25.12 -13.93
N TYR A 257 9.17 -24.53 -13.08
CA TYR A 257 8.68 -25.15 -11.86
C TYR A 257 7.18 -25.42 -11.92
N SER A 258 6.79 -26.53 -11.27
CA SER A 258 5.41 -26.75 -10.85
C SER A 258 5.42 -26.96 -9.34
N ILE A 259 4.63 -26.17 -8.61
CA ILE A 259 4.65 -26.17 -7.15
C ILE A 259 3.25 -26.48 -6.64
N VAL A 260 3.15 -27.51 -5.76
CA VAL A 260 1.93 -27.79 -5.01
C VAL A 260 2.14 -27.33 -3.57
N PHE A 261 1.33 -26.35 -3.16
CA PHE A 261 1.38 -25.81 -1.79
C PHE A 261 0.58 -26.72 -0.83
N GLN A 262 0.96 -26.70 0.44
CA GLN A 262 0.23 -27.42 1.49
C GLN A 262 -1.14 -26.77 1.74
N ASP A 263 -1.18 -25.44 1.79
CA ASP A 263 -2.40 -24.65 1.92
C ASP A 263 -2.81 -24.17 0.51
N VAL A 264 -3.73 -24.90 -0.11
CA VAL A 264 -4.22 -24.58 -1.47
C VAL A 264 -5.29 -23.54 -1.39
N THR A 265 -5.10 -22.42 -2.08
CA THR A 265 -6.11 -21.36 -2.27
C THR A 265 -6.63 -21.43 -3.70
N LEU A 266 -7.95 -21.50 -3.86
CA LEU A 266 -8.61 -21.43 -5.15
C LEU A 266 -9.04 -19.99 -5.44
N PHE A 267 -8.94 -19.60 -6.69
CA PHE A 267 -9.50 -18.33 -7.14
C PHE A 267 -11.03 -18.45 -7.26
N ASN A 268 -11.74 -17.37 -7.01
CA ASN A 268 -13.19 -17.31 -7.22
C ASN A 268 -13.52 -17.35 -8.71
N ASN A 269 -13.44 -18.54 -9.29
CA ASN A 269 -13.63 -18.84 -10.68
C ASN A 269 -14.08 -20.32 -10.83
N THR A 270 -14.35 -20.79 -12.06
CA THR A 270 -14.69 -22.18 -12.30
C THR A 270 -13.52 -23.14 -12.02
N ILE A 271 -13.83 -24.41 -11.79
CA ILE A 271 -12.80 -25.47 -11.64
C ILE A 271 -11.91 -25.50 -12.88
N MET A 272 -12.51 -25.40 -14.09
CA MET A 272 -11.80 -25.33 -15.36
C MET A 272 -10.74 -24.23 -15.37
N GLU A 273 -11.13 -23.01 -14.98
CA GLU A 273 -10.23 -21.87 -14.99
C GLU A 273 -9.16 -21.94 -13.86
N ASN A 274 -9.50 -22.49 -12.71
CA ASN A 274 -8.53 -22.75 -11.66
C ASN A 274 -7.42 -23.76 -12.10
N ILE A 275 -7.77 -24.78 -12.89
CA ILE A 275 -6.80 -25.72 -13.45
C ILE A 275 -5.98 -25.04 -14.56
N ARG A 276 -6.62 -24.21 -15.41
CA ARG A 276 -5.99 -23.47 -16.51
C ARG A 276 -4.89 -22.52 -16.07
N ILE A 277 -4.91 -22.06 -14.80
CA ILE A 277 -3.85 -21.23 -14.22
C ILE A 277 -2.47 -21.91 -14.33
N GLY A 278 -2.41 -23.22 -14.29
CA GLY A 278 -1.16 -23.99 -14.42
C GLY A 278 -0.45 -23.80 -15.76
N ARG A 279 -1.18 -23.45 -16.83
CA ARG A 279 -0.60 -23.10 -18.15
C ARG A 279 -1.48 -22.07 -18.86
N LYS A 280 -1.02 -20.82 -18.90
CA LYS A 280 -1.71 -19.72 -19.58
C LYS A 280 -1.96 -20.07 -21.06
N GLY A 281 -3.22 -19.98 -21.47
CA GLY A 281 -3.63 -20.27 -22.84
C GLY A 281 -3.84 -21.77 -23.18
N ALA A 282 -3.88 -22.66 -22.18
CA ALA A 282 -4.24 -24.05 -22.37
C ALA A 282 -5.69 -24.17 -22.90
N THR A 283 -5.88 -25.05 -23.88
CA THR A 283 -7.21 -25.39 -24.40
C THR A 283 -8.02 -26.20 -23.39
N ASP A 284 -9.35 -26.21 -23.53
CA ASP A 284 -10.22 -26.99 -22.62
C ASP A 284 -9.86 -28.47 -22.65
N ALA A 285 -9.48 -29.03 -23.80
CA ALA A 285 -9.07 -30.41 -23.94
C ALA A 285 -7.80 -30.71 -23.13
N GLU A 286 -6.79 -29.84 -23.16
CA GLU A 286 -5.55 -29.99 -22.40
C GLU A 286 -5.81 -29.84 -20.89
N VAL A 287 -6.72 -28.94 -20.50
CA VAL A 287 -7.13 -28.80 -19.08
C VAL A 287 -7.82 -30.04 -18.58
N MET A 288 -8.74 -30.62 -19.38
CA MET A 288 -9.44 -31.86 -19.03
C MET A 288 -8.49 -33.07 -18.98
N GLU A 289 -7.53 -33.15 -19.88
CA GLU A 289 -6.50 -34.20 -19.85
C GLU A 289 -5.65 -34.11 -18.58
N ALA A 290 -5.19 -32.92 -18.23
CA ALA A 290 -4.44 -32.69 -16.98
C ALA A 290 -5.28 -33.01 -15.73
N ALA A 291 -6.58 -32.67 -15.74
CA ALA A 291 -7.51 -32.98 -14.67
C ALA A 291 -7.72 -34.49 -14.50
N MET A 292 -7.86 -35.22 -15.59
CA MET A 292 -7.96 -36.69 -15.56
C MET A 292 -6.69 -37.32 -15.00
N MET A 293 -5.51 -36.86 -15.43
CA MET A 293 -4.24 -37.34 -14.88
C MET A 293 -4.10 -37.09 -13.37
N ALA A 294 -4.74 -36.03 -12.88
CA ALA A 294 -4.78 -35.66 -11.44
C ALA A 294 -5.97 -36.29 -10.70
N HIS A 295 -6.76 -37.16 -11.34
CA HIS A 295 -7.98 -37.78 -10.77
C HIS A 295 -9.06 -36.78 -10.33
N CYS A 296 -9.09 -35.58 -10.93
CA CYS A 296 -10.11 -34.58 -10.61
C CYS A 296 -11.50 -34.99 -11.12
N ASP A 297 -11.59 -35.76 -12.18
CA ASP A 297 -12.82 -36.29 -12.76
C ASP A 297 -13.65 -37.11 -11.77
N GLU A 298 -13.03 -37.79 -10.81
CA GLU A 298 -13.69 -38.61 -9.78
C GLU A 298 -14.67 -37.80 -8.91
N PHE A 299 -14.37 -36.52 -8.65
CA PHE A 299 -15.23 -35.64 -7.86
C PHE A 299 -15.96 -34.62 -8.73
N VAL A 300 -15.35 -34.10 -9.79
CA VAL A 300 -15.95 -33.08 -10.66
C VAL A 300 -17.22 -33.59 -11.34
N ASN A 301 -17.21 -34.86 -11.80
CA ASN A 301 -18.37 -35.50 -12.43
C ASN A 301 -19.57 -35.66 -11.48
N LYS A 302 -19.39 -35.52 -10.16
CA LYS A 302 -20.46 -35.55 -9.15
C LYS A 302 -21.10 -34.16 -8.91
N LEU A 303 -20.50 -33.12 -9.44
CA LEU A 303 -20.99 -31.75 -9.29
C LEU A 303 -22.03 -31.41 -10.35
N PRO A 304 -23.08 -30.63 -10.03
CA PRO A 304 -24.16 -30.31 -10.97
C PRO A 304 -23.69 -29.66 -12.27
N ASN A 305 -22.66 -28.80 -12.20
CA ASN A 305 -22.13 -28.07 -13.35
C ASN A 305 -20.77 -28.62 -13.83
N GLY A 306 -20.31 -29.76 -13.29
CA GLY A 306 -19.00 -30.34 -13.66
C GLY A 306 -17.86 -29.33 -13.52
N TYR A 307 -17.06 -29.18 -14.56
CA TYR A 307 -15.91 -28.26 -14.61
C TYR A 307 -16.30 -26.76 -14.57
N ASP A 308 -17.55 -26.42 -14.88
CA ASP A 308 -18.07 -25.04 -14.81
C ASP A 308 -18.57 -24.67 -13.39
N THR A 309 -18.39 -25.53 -12.41
CA THR A 309 -18.69 -25.25 -10.99
C THR A 309 -17.71 -24.21 -10.46
N THR A 310 -18.24 -23.16 -9.82
CA THR A 310 -17.50 -22.09 -9.15
C THR A 310 -17.43 -22.32 -7.64
#